data_e6f56f363a4b0ac97e6f7829b3c644d8
#
_entry.id   e6f56f363a4b0ac97e6f7829b3c644d8
#
_cell.length_a   1.000
_cell.length_b   1.000
_cell.length_c   1.000
_cell.angle_alpha   90.00
_cell.angle_beta   90.00
_cell.angle_gamma   90.00
#
_symmetry.space_group_name_H-M   'P 1'
#
loop_
_entity.id
_entity.type
_entity.pdbx_description
1 polymer ?
#
loop_
_entity_poly.entity_id
_entity_poly.type
_entity_poly.pdbx_seq_one_letter_code
_entity_poly.pdbx_strand_id
1 'polypeptide(L)'
;QLSITQPAVSQHIKALEQELGVRIFERIDGQLIVTKQGEEVVKCAKKMLGLYNNLRQNLRDSRRLTTHLTIGVTHTAESNPIAEALAKYCAANEGISIKMITDTISNLYTMLNTYELDLAIVEGRIADPNIHYLLLDTDYLVLAVSVNHPFAKRSMVTLNELKKERMILRLPDSNTRNLFVAHLESNNMSISDFNVVLEIDNMATIKDLIRRDFGVSILARSVCLDELKKGKITVLPVENLSMMREINIAYHNDFTQFDVLHDIMKVYNETLRIYA
;
A
#
# COMPACT_ATOMS: atom_id res chain seq x y z
N GLN A 1 -6.05 22.43 13.81
CA GLN A 1 -6.97 23.53 13.46
C GLN A 1 -6.23 24.84 13.62
N LEU A 2 -6.27 25.71 12.59
CA LEU A 2 -5.75 27.08 12.66
C LEU A 2 -6.71 27.86 13.56
N SER A 3 -6.25 28.45 14.65
CA SER A 3 -7.06 29.26 15.56
C SER A 3 -7.42 30.62 14.93
N ILE A 4 -7.94 30.61 13.69
CA ILE A 4 -8.34 31.80 12.92
C ILE A 4 -9.75 31.62 12.38
N THR A 5 -10.43 32.76 12.12
CA THR A 5 -11.81 32.76 11.61
C THR A 5 -11.86 32.47 10.12
N GLN A 6 -13.00 31.99 9.64
CA GLN A 6 -13.23 31.75 8.19
C GLN A 6 -13.00 33.02 7.33
N PRO A 7 -13.42 34.24 7.72
CA PRO A 7 -13.08 35.44 6.96
C PRO A 7 -11.57 35.70 6.87
N ALA A 8 -10.80 35.44 7.92
CA ALA A 8 -9.36 35.58 7.91
C ALA A 8 -8.70 34.60 6.93
N VAL A 9 -9.15 33.31 6.91
CA VAL A 9 -8.69 32.33 5.92
C VAL A 9 -8.95 32.83 4.49
N SER A 10 -10.18 33.31 4.22
CA SER A 10 -10.54 33.83 2.89
C SER A 10 -9.68 35.03 2.49
N GLN A 11 -9.34 35.90 3.44
CA GLN A 11 -8.48 37.07 3.18
C GLN A 11 -7.04 36.63 2.85
N HIS A 12 -6.49 35.67 3.59
CA HIS A 12 -5.15 35.14 3.32
C HIS A 12 -5.07 34.43 1.96
N ILE A 13 -6.09 33.66 1.58
CA ILE A 13 -6.17 33.01 0.26
C ILE A 13 -6.21 34.08 -0.84
N LYS A 14 -7.05 35.11 -0.71
CA LYS A 14 -7.10 36.20 -1.69
C LYS A 14 -5.78 36.95 -1.82
N ALA A 15 -5.10 37.20 -0.71
CA ALA A 15 -3.78 37.84 -0.75
C ALA A 15 -2.75 36.97 -1.49
N LEU A 16 -2.75 35.67 -1.24
CA LEU A 16 -1.89 34.70 -1.95
C LEU A 16 -2.23 34.63 -3.44
N GLU A 17 -3.50 34.60 -3.81
CA GLU A 17 -3.94 34.65 -5.20
C GLU A 17 -3.47 35.91 -5.93
N GLN A 18 -3.52 37.06 -5.25
CA GLN A 18 -3.03 38.34 -5.78
C GLN A 18 -1.52 38.33 -5.97
N GLU A 19 -0.77 37.81 -4.99
CA GLU A 19 0.69 37.73 -5.03
C GLU A 19 1.17 36.80 -6.15
N LEU A 20 0.52 35.64 -6.31
CA LEU A 20 0.89 34.65 -7.33
C LEU A 20 0.29 34.96 -8.72
N GLY A 21 -0.67 35.89 -8.81
CA GLY A 21 -1.36 36.24 -10.06
C GLY A 21 -2.25 35.11 -10.60
N VAL A 22 -2.70 34.19 -9.73
CA VAL A 22 -3.54 33.03 -10.11
C VAL A 22 -4.77 32.91 -9.21
N ARG A 23 -5.80 32.26 -9.70
CA ARG A 23 -6.92 31.84 -8.85
C ARG A 23 -6.69 30.41 -8.36
N ILE A 24 -6.72 30.23 -7.03
CA ILE A 24 -6.58 28.92 -6.40
C ILE A 24 -7.95 28.24 -6.32
N PHE A 25 -9.01 29.01 -6.05
CA PHE A 25 -10.36 28.51 -5.95
C PHE A 25 -11.30 29.28 -6.86
N GLU A 26 -12.29 28.57 -7.40
CA GLU A 26 -13.42 29.15 -8.14
C GLU A 26 -14.74 28.55 -7.66
N ARG A 27 -15.83 29.25 -7.96
CA ARG A 27 -17.18 28.75 -7.66
C ARG A 27 -17.86 28.33 -8.95
N ILE A 28 -18.21 27.03 -9.03
CA ILE A 28 -19.02 26.47 -10.11
C ILE A 28 -20.28 25.90 -9.46
N ASP A 29 -21.45 26.34 -9.92
CA ASP A 29 -22.78 25.95 -9.40
C ASP A 29 -22.91 26.08 -7.87
N GLY A 30 -22.31 27.13 -7.30
CA GLY A 30 -22.34 27.41 -5.86
C GLY A 30 -21.33 26.59 -5.01
N GLN A 31 -20.68 25.63 -5.60
CA GLN A 31 -19.61 24.84 -4.94
C GLN A 31 -18.24 25.49 -5.14
N LEU A 32 -17.43 25.43 -4.08
CA LEU A 32 -16.04 25.89 -4.14
C LEU A 32 -15.16 24.77 -4.68
N ILE A 33 -14.53 24.96 -5.82
CA ILE A 33 -13.69 24.01 -6.52
C ILE A 33 -12.27 24.57 -6.61
N VAL A 34 -11.27 23.70 -6.50
CA VAL A 34 -9.87 24.05 -6.72
C VAL A 34 -9.63 24.15 -8.23
N THR A 35 -9.01 25.23 -8.69
CA THR A 35 -8.61 25.38 -10.10
C THR A 35 -7.40 24.51 -10.43
N LYS A 36 -7.14 24.27 -11.70
CA LYS A 36 -5.92 23.57 -12.15
C LYS A 36 -4.63 24.24 -11.65
N GLN A 37 -4.57 25.58 -11.65
CA GLN A 37 -3.46 26.34 -11.07
C GLN A 37 -3.45 26.23 -9.54
N GLY A 38 -4.64 26.20 -8.92
CA GLY A 38 -4.81 25.98 -7.49
C GLY A 38 -4.27 24.61 -7.03
N GLU A 39 -4.45 23.56 -7.81
CA GLU A 39 -3.89 22.22 -7.51
C GLU A 39 -2.35 22.28 -7.42
N GLU A 40 -1.68 22.98 -8.33
CA GLU A 40 -0.23 23.17 -8.30
C GLU A 40 0.20 23.96 -7.06
N VAL A 41 -0.53 25.04 -6.71
CA VAL A 41 -0.24 25.82 -5.49
C VAL A 41 -0.42 24.97 -4.24
N VAL A 42 -1.52 24.20 -4.14
CA VAL A 42 -1.76 23.29 -3.00
C VAL A 42 -0.68 22.22 -2.90
N LYS A 43 -0.28 21.62 -4.02
CA LYS A 43 0.81 20.64 -4.07
C LYS A 43 2.13 21.24 -3.57
N CYS A 44 2.48 22.44 -4.03
CA CYS A 44 3.68 23.15 -3.59
C CYS A 44 3.62 23.49 -2.09
N ALA A 45 2.48 24.01 -1.61
CA ALA A 45 2.27 24.33 -0.20
C ALA A 45 2.39 23.09 0.71
N LYS A 46 1.83 21.95 0.30
CA LYS A 46 1.99 20.67 1.02
C LYS A 46 3.45 20.25 1.11
N LYS A 47 4.20 20.37 0.00
CA LYS A 47 5.64 20.07 -0.05
C LYS A 47 6.44 20.97 0.91
N MET A 48 6.18 22.26 0.92
CA MET A 48 6.84 23.22 1.85
C MET A 48 6.53 22.87 3.31
N LEU A 49 5.27 22.54 3.63
CA LEU A 49 4.87 22.16 4.98
C LEU A 49 5.51 20.82 5.39
N GLY A 50 5.60 19.85 4.49
CA GLY A 50 6.27 18.57 4.74
C GLY A 50 7.74 18.79 5.09
N LEU A 51 8.48 19.53 4.26
CA LEU A 51 9.88 19.87 4.51
C LEU A 51 10.08 20.61 5.85
N TYR A 52 9.21 21.56 6.16
CA TYR A 52 9.27 22.28 7.43
C TYR A 52 9.03 21.36 8.64
N ASN A 53 8.06 20.45 8.53
CA ASN A 53 7.76 19.48 9.59
C ASN A 53 8.92 18.49 9.79
N ASN A 54 9.53 18.01 8.70
CA ASN A 54 10.70 17.13 8.76
C ASN A 54 11.88 17.84 9.41
N LEU A 55 12.17 19.09 9.03
CA LEU A 55 13.20 19.89 9.69
C LEU A 55 12.95 20.01 11.21
N ARG A 56 11.71 20.34 11.59
CA ARG A 56 11.34 20.43 13.01
C ARG A 56 11.50 19.10 13.74
N GLN A 57 11.14 17.99 13.11
CA GLN A 57 11.28 16.66 13.68
C GLN A 57 12.76 16.30 13.83
N ASN A 58 13.57 16.45 12.78
CA ASN A 58 15.00 16.17 12.82
C ASN A 58 15.74 16.97 13.91
N LEU A 59 15.38 18.25 14.11
CA LEU A 59 15.95 19.08 15.17
C LEU A 59 15.55 18.59 16.57
N ARG A 60 14.34 18.02 16.75
CA ARG A 60 13.90 17.41 18.02
C ARG A 60 14.62 16.09 18.25
N ASP A 61 14.71 15.28 17.21
CA ASP A 61 15.33 13.95 17.25
C ASP A 61 16.82 14.03 17.56
N SER A 62 17.54 14.97 16.94
CA SER A 62 18.95 15.23 17.24
C SER A 62 19.17 15.59 18.71
N ARG A 63 18.24 16.32 19.34
CA ARG A 63 18.33 16.68 20.75
C ARG A 63 18.06 15.51 21.71
N ARG A 64 17.28 14.52 21.25
CA ARG A 64 16.84 13.37 22.06
C ARG A 64 17.61 12.08 21.73
N LEU A 65 18.48 12.12 20.73
CA LEU A 65 19.13 10.94 20.14
C LEU A 65 18.09 9.89 19.70
N THR A 66 16.98 10.35 19.11
CA THR A 66 15.90 9.49 18.60
C THR A 66 15.78 9.64 17.11
N THR A 67 15.24 8.63 16.44
CA THR A 67 14.90 8.65 15.01
C THR A 67 13.44 8.28 14.84
N HIS A 68 12.67 9.15 14.17
CA HIS A 68 11.28 8.88 13.86
C HIS A 68 11.13 8.70 12.35
N LEU A 69 10.54 7.59 11.96
CA LEU A 69 10.25 7.27 10.56
C LEU A 69 8.75 7.12 10.35
N THR A 70 8.24 7.73 9.29
CA THR A 70 6.87 7.50 8.82
C THR A 70 6.94 6.65 7.55
N ILE A 71 6.43 5.42 7.63
CA ILE A 71 6.47 4.43 6.54
C ILE A 71 5.05 4.21 6.03
N GLY A 72 4.83 4.46 4.74
CA GLY A 72 3.60 4.12 4.04
C GLY A 72 3.62 2.65 3.60
N VAL A 73 2.48 1.98 3.65
CA VAL A 73 2.35 0.59 3.17
C VAL A 73 1.04 0.48 2.39
N THR A 74 1.06 -0.17 1.23
CA THR A 74 -0.20 -0.46 0.52
C THR A 74 -0.99 -1.53 1.27
N HIS A 75 -2.32 -1.52 1.12
CA HIS A 75 -3.20 -2.52 1.75
C HIS A 75 -2.83 -3.98 1.40
N THR A 76 -2.19 -4.20 0.26
CA THR A 76 -1.78 -5.53 -0.20
C THR A 76 -0.33 -5.87 0.16
N ALA A 77 0.53 -4.88 0.39
CA ALA A 77 1.87 -5.11 0.95
C ALA A 77 1.83 -5.19 2.48
N GLU A 78 0.76 -4.70 3.13
CA GLU A 78 0.55 -4.86 4.56
C GLU A 78 0.38 -6.34 4.91
N SER A 79 1.48 -6.97 5.26
CA SER A 79 1.55 -8.38 5.64
C SER A 79 2.16 -8.53 7.03
N ASN A 80 1.86 -9.65 7.70
CA ASN A 80 2.42 -9.92 9.02
C ASN A 80 3.96 -9.85 9.04
N PRO A 81 4.72 -10.38 8.05
CA PRO A 81 6.18 -10.27 8.03
C PRO A 81 6.70 -8.83 8.00
N ILE A 82 6.06 -7.92 7.27
CA ILE A 82 6.47 -6.51 7.23
C ILE A 82 6.26 -5.86 8.59
N ALA A 83 5.05 -5.97 9.15
CA ALA A 83 4.76 -5.39 10.46
C ALA A 83 5.66 -5.98 11.57
N GLU A 84 5.90 -7.30 11.54
CA GLU A 84 6.77 -7.98 12.49
C GLU A 84 8.24 -7.54 12.34
N ALA A 85 8.73 -7.39 11.11
CA ALA A 85 10.10 -6.91 10.86
C ALA A 85 10.30 -5.49 11.39
N LEU A 86 9.35 -4.58 11.14
CA LEU A 86 9.40 -3.21 11.66
C LEU A 86 9.34 -3.19 13.19
N ALA A 87 8.50 -4.02 13.81
CA ALA A 87 8.43 -4.14 15.26
C ALA A 87 9.74 -4.69 15.87
N LYS A 88 10.34 -5.72 15.25
CA LYS A 88 11.65 -6.27 15.65
C LYS A 88 12.76 -5.23 15.52
N TYR A 89 12.75 -4.48 14.44
CA TYR A 89 13.72 -3.42 14.22
C TYR A 89 13.64 -2.35 15.32
N CYS A 90 12.43 -1.89 15.66
CA CYS A 90 12.23 -0.94 16.77
C CYS A 90 12.66 -1.54 18.12
N ALA A 91 12.38 -2.82 18.38
CA ALA A 91 12.74 -3.48 19.63
C ALA A 91 14.26 -3.67 19.79
N ALA A 92 14.99 -3.83 18.69
CA ALA A 92 16.45 -4.01 18.69
C ALA A 92 17.23 -2.69 18.71
N ASN A 93 16.58 -1.53 18.44
CA ASN A 93 17.23 -0.24 18.30
C ASN A 93 16.55 0.80 19.21
N GLU A 94 17.14 1.03 20.38
CA GLU A 94 16.67 2.07 21.29
C GLU A 94 16.68 3.45 20.60
N GLY A 95 15.64 4.24 20.83
CA GLY A 95 15.50 5.57 20.24
C GLY A 95 14.90 5.60 18.84
N ILE A 96 14.60 4.44 18.21
CA ILE A 96 13.87 4.39 16.95
C ILE A 96 12.38 4.20 17.18
N SER A 97 11.56 5.01 16.51
CA SER A 97 10.12 4.80 16.45
C SER A 97 9.62 4.88 15.02
N ILE A 98 8.72 3.97 14.65
CA ILE A 98 8.14 3.89 13.32
C ILE A 98 6.63 4.12 13.42
N LYS A 99 6.13 5.07 12.62
CA LYS A 99 4.72 5.26 12.35
C LYS A 99 4.39 4.60 11.02
N MET A 100 3.54 3.59 11.02
CA MET A 100 3.06 2.93 9.79
C MET A 100 1.70 3.51 9.39
N ILE A 101 1.54 3.84 8.11
CA ILE A 101 0.31 4.36 7.50
C ILE A 101 -0.05 3.46 6.32
N THR A 102 -1.29 2.96 6.29
CA THR A 102 -1.79 2.15 5.18
C THR A 102 -2.68 3.00 4.29
N ASP A 103 -2.39 3.04 2.99
CA ASP A 103 -3.17 3.80 2.01
C ASP A 103 -3.02 3.21 0.59
N THR A 104 -3.69 3.81 -0.38
CA THR A 104 -3.53 3.47 -1.81
C THR A 104 -2.15 3.88 -2.31
N ILE A 105 -1.67 3.19 -3.35
CA ILE A 105 -0.36 3.48 -3.93
C ILE A 105 -0.25 4.95 -4.39
N SER A 106 -1.29 5.50 -5.02
CA SER A 106 -1.31 6.89 -5.50
C SER A 106 -1.19 7.90 -4.37
N ASN A 107 -1.89 7.67 -3.24
CA ASN A 107 -1.80 8.52 -2.07
C ASN A 107 -0.41 8.43 -1.43
N LEU A 108 0.16 7.23 -1.29
CA LEU A 108 1.50 7.03 -0.74
C LEU A 108 2.57 7.76 -1.57
N TYR A 109 2.47 7.73 -2.90
CA TYR A 109 3.37 8.50 -3.76
C TYR A 109 3.20 10.01 -3.60
N THR A 110 1.96 10.46 -3.45
CA THR A 110 1.70 11.87 -3.15
C THR A 110 2.35 12.27 -1.82
N MET A 111 2.20 11.42 -0.78
CA MET A 111 2.78 11.67 0.54
C MET A 111 4.31 11.62 0.53
N LEU A 112 4.95 10.73 -0.25
CA LEU A 112 6.40 10.75 -0.47
C LEU A 112 6.85 12.06 -1.12
N ASN A 113 6.18 12.48 -2.19
CA ASN A 113 6.49 13.72 -2.91
C ASN A 113 6.21 15.00 -2.11
N THR A 114 5.38 14.92 -1.07
CA THR A 114 5.10 16.02 -0.14
C THR A 114 5.84 15.90 1.18
N TYR A 115 6.77 14.93 1.31
CA TYR A 115 7.56 14.68 2.52
C TYR A 115 6.74 14.37 3.77
N GLU A 116 5.53 13.83 3.59
CA GLU A 116 4.69 13.32 4.68
C GLU A 116 5.07 11.87 5.06
N LEU A 117 5.77 11.16 4.17
CA LEU A 117 6.39 9.86 4.39
C LEU A 117 7.89 9.93 4.13
N ASP A 118 8.65 9.14 4.89
CA ASP A 118 10.07 8.91 4.66
C ASP A 118 10.30 7.78 3.66
N LEU A 119 9.51 6.70 3.78
CA LEU A 119 9.56 5.50 2.95
C LEU A 119 8.14 5.03 2.62
N ALA A 120 8.00 4.30 1.51
CA ALA A 120 6.77 3.56 1.23
C ALA A 120 7.08 2.13 0.77
N ILE A 121 6.36 1.14 1.29
CA ILE A 121 6.42 -0.26 0.86
C ILE A 121 5.23 -0.52 -0.06
N VAL A 122 5.54 -0.76 -1.33
CA VAL A 122 4.53 -0.77 -2.41
C VAL A 122 4.78 -1.92 -3.38
N GLU A 123 3.72 -2.36 -4.05
CA GLU A 123 3.84 -3.29 -5.16
C GLU A 123 4.01 -2.54 -6.49
N GLY A 124 4.98 -2.98 -7.27
CA GLY A 124 5.31 -2.38 -8.55
C GLY A 124 6.06 -1.05 -8.40
N ARG A 125 6.06 -0.27 -9.47
CA ARG A 125 6.76 1.01 -9.56
C ARG A 125 5.92 2.00 -10.33
N ILE A 126 5.95 3.26 -9.93
CA ILE A 126 5.41 4.38 -10.70
C ILE A 126 6.59 5.16 -11.29
N ALA A 127 6.49 5.58 -12.53
CA ALA A 127 7.51 6.38 -13.17
C ALA A 127 7.48 7.82 -12.61
N ASP A 128 8.36 8.09 -11.64
CA ASP A 128 8.59 9.40 -11.06
C ASP A 128 10.10 9.59 -10.92
N PRO A 129 10.71 10.64 -11.53
CA PRO A 129 12.15 10.84 -11.50
C PRO A 129 12.71 11.15 -10.10
N ASN A 130 11.87 11.54 -9.16
CA ASN A 130 12.27 11.85 -7.79
C ASN A 130 12.16 10.65 -6.84
N ILE A 131 11.59 9.53 -7.28
CA ILE A 131 11.37 8.36 -6.45
C ILE A 131 12.31 7.24 -6.87
N HIS A 132 13.04 6.72 -5.92
CA HIS A 132 13.90 5.55 -6.08
C HIS A 132 13.25 4.32 -5.47
N TYR A 133 13.69 3.16 -5.94
CA TYR A 133 13.16 1.86 -5.53
C TYR A 133 14.27 0.92 -5.13
N LEU A 134 14.06 0.23 -4.05
CA LEU A 134 14.88 -0.90 -3.62
C LEU A 134 13.97 -2.12 -3.51
N LEU A 135 14.31 -3.18 -4.24
CA LEU A 135 13.56 -4.43 -4.18
C LEU A 135 13.66 -5.03 -2.76
N LEU A 136 12.52 -5.16 -2.11
CA LEU A 136 12.42 -5.79 -0.79
C LEU A 136 12.16 -7.29 -0.94
N ASP A 137 11.21 -7.67 -1.79
CA ASP A 137 10.80 -9.06 -1.99
C ASP A 137 10.08 -9.25 -3.34
N THR A 138 9.89 -10.51 -3.70
CA THR A 138 9.04 -10.91 -4.82
C THR A 138 7.91 -11.79 -4.30
N ASP A 139 6.68 -11.39 -4.53
CA ASP A 139 5.47 -12.08 -4.13
C ASP A 139 4.69 -12.57 -5.35
N TYR A 140 3.76 -13.48 -5.16
CA TYR A 140 2.91 -13.99 -6.21
C TYR A 140 1.50 -14.26 -5.72
N LEU A 141 0.54 -14.16 -6.64
CA LEU A 141 -0.85 -14.44 -6.32
C LEU A 141 -1.14 -15.93 -6.42
N VAL A 142 -1.95 -16.39 -5.50
CA VAL A 142 -2.37 -17.79 -5.35
C VAL A 142 -3.88 -17.87 -5.18
N LEU A 143 -4.46 -19.01 -5.50
CA LEU A 143 -5.81 -19.34 -5.11
C LEU A 143 -5.79 -19.76 -3.64
N ALA A 144 -6.51 -19.05 -2.80
CA ALA A 144 -6.72 -19.39 -1.39
C ALA A 144 -8.07 -20.07 -1.20
N VAL A 145 -8.08 -21.22 -0.53
CA VAL A 145 -9.25 -22.05 -0.27
C VAL A 145 -9.31 -22.51 1.18
N SER A 146 -10.48 -22.90 1.67
CA SER A 146 -10.62 -23.60 2.95
C SER A 146 -9.83 -24.92 2.94
N VAL A 147 -9.33 -25.35 4.08
CA VAL A 147 -8.69 -26.68 4.23
C VAL A 147 -9.66 -27.83 3.96
N ASN A 148 -10.97 -27.57 4.06
CA ASN A 148 -12.03 -28.54 3.79
C ASN A 148 -12.51 -28.50 2.32
N HIS A 149 -12.08 -27.53 1.54
CA HIS A 149 -12.45 -27.38 0.14
C HIS A 149 -11.89 -28.54 -0.72
N PRO A 150 -12.63 -29.05 -1.72
CA PRO A 150 -12.13 -30.14 -2.60
C PRO A 150 -10.78 -29.84 -3.23
N PHE A 151 -10.50 -28.59 -3.56
CA PHE A 151 -9.22 -28.15 -4.13
C PHE A 151 -8.06 -28.25 -3.14
N ALA A 152 -8.27 -28.25 -1.83
CA ALA A 152 -7.20 -28.29 -0.84
C ALA A 152 -6.29 -29.54 -0.94
N LYS A 153 -6.77 -30.60 -1.58
CA LYS A 153 -6.01 -31.85 -1.80
C LYS A 153 -5.30 -31.90 -3.17
N ARG A 154 -5.39 -30.83 -3.93
CA ARG A 154 -4.82 -30.75 -5.29
C ARG A 154 -3.51 -29.97 -5.29
N SER A 155 -2.69 -30.21 -6.31
CA SER A 155 -1.45 -29.45 -6.53
C SER A 155 -1.68 -28.15 -7.33
N MET A 156 -2.75 -28.07 -8.11
CA MET A 156 -3.04 -26.95 -9.02
C MET A 156 -4.52 -26.94 -9.40
N VAL A 157 -5.03 -25.79 -9.84
CA VAL A 157 -6.40 -25.59 -10.32
C VAL A 157 -6.36 -24.86 -11.67
N THR A 158 -7.25 -25.25 -12.58
CA THR A 158 -7.40 -24.58 -13.88
C THR A 158 -8.36 -23.40 -13.79
N LEU A 159 -8.24 -22.43 -14.71
CA LEU A 159 -9.20 -21.31 -14.82
C LEU A 159 -10.64 -21.79 -15.08
N ASN A 160 -10.83 -22.87 -15.86
CA ASN A 160 -12.16 -23.43 -16.16
C ASN A 160 -12.81 -24.07 -14.91
N GLU A 161 -12.03 -24.61 -14.01
CA GLU A 161 -12.54 -25.10 -12.73
C GLU A 161 -12.89 -23.94 -11.82
N LEU A 162 -12.02 -22.91 -11.78
CA LEU A 162 -12.23 -21.73 -10.96
C LEU A 162 -13.49 -20.93 -11.33
N LYS A 163 -13.91 -20.92 -12.61
CA LYS A 163 -15.18 -20.33 -13.06
C LYS A 163 -16.41 -20.88 -12.35
N LYS A 164 -16.36 -22.14 -11.88
CA LYS A 164 -17.47 -22.80 -11.23
C LYS A 164 -17.56 -22.49 -9.73
N GLU A 165 -16.50 -21.92 -9.17
CA GLU A 165 -16.40 -21.64 -7.75
C GLU A 165 -17.01 -20.28 -7.38
N ARG A 166 -17.46 -20.17 -6.14
CA ARG A 166 -17.91 -18.89 -5.57
C ARG A 166 -16.68 -18.06 -5.24
N MET A 167 -16.45 -17.01 -5.98
CA MET A 167 -15.28 -16.15 -5.79
C MET A 167 -15.59 -14.97 -4.89
N ILE A 168 -14.71 -14.74 -3.93
CA ILE A 168 -14.67 -13.54 -3.09
C ILE A 168 -13.44 -12.75 -3.53
N LEU A 169 -13.62 -11.56 -4.09
CA LEU A 169 -12.52 -10.77 -4.65
C LEU A 169 -12.30 -9.47 -3.89
N ARG A 170 -11.12 -8.90 -4.09
CA ARG A 170 -10.83 -7.52 -3.72
C ARG A 170 -11.62 -6.55 -4.62
N LEU A 171 -11.80 -5.31 -4.15
CA LEU A 171 -12.41 -4.25 -4.94
C LEU A 171 -11.62 -3.99 -6.24
N PRO A 172 -12.26 -3.44 -7.30
CA PRO A 172 -11.63 -3.21 -8.60
C PRO A 172 -10.35 -2.38 -8.57
N ASP A 173 -10.21 -1.46 -7.61
CA ASP A 173 -9.03 -0.57 -7.50
C ASP A 173 -7.83 -1.24 -6.80
N SER A 174 -7.95 -2.49 -6.36
CA SER A 174 -6.84 -3.19 -5.73
C SER A 174 -5.85 -3.75 -6.74
N ASN A 175 -4.54 -3.58 -6.48
CA ASN A 175 -3.49 -4.14 -7.32
C ASN A 175 -3.58 -5.66 -7.47
N THR A 176 -4.03 -6.38 -6.44
CA THR A 176 -4.26 -7.84 -6.50
C THR A 176 -5.32 -8.18 -7.55
N ARG A 177 -6.47 -7.48 -7.55
CA ARG A 177 -7.53 -7.72 -8.53
C ARG A 177 -7.09 -7.32 -9.93
N ASN A 178 -6.45 -6.15 -10.08
CA ASN A 178 -5.98 -5.67 -11.38
C ASN A 178 -4.99 -6.63 -12.01
N LEU A 179 -4.06 -7.18 -11.22
CA LEU A 179 -3.10 -8.18 -11.71
C LEU A 179 -3.80 -9.47 -12.14
N PHE A 180 -4.79 -9.95 -11.39
CA PHE A 180 -5.58 -11.12 -11.77
C PHE A 180 -6.36 -10.87 -13.06
N VAL A 181 -7.07 -9.74 -13.17
CA VAL A 181 -7.83 -9.37 -14.38
C VAL A 181 -6.92 -9.28 -15.61
N ALA A 182 -5.77 -8.62 -15.50
CA ALA A 182 -4.81 -8.54 -16.61
C ALA A 182 -4.34 -9.93 -17.09
N HIS A 183 -4.15 -10.87 -16.16
CA HIS A 183 -3.81 -12.25 -16.53
C HIS A 183 -4.99 -13.02 -17.13
N LEU A 184 -6.22 -12.77 -16.72
CA LEU A 184 -7.40 -13.32 -17.39
C LEU A 184 -7.50 -12.83 -18.82
N GLU A 185 -7.35 -11.52 -19.05
CA GLU A 185 -7.39 -10.91 -20.38
C GLU A 185 -6.29 -11.47 -21.30
N SER A 186 -5.09 -11.70 -20.78
CA SER A 186 -4.00 -12.34 -21.52
C SER A 186 -4.31 -13.80 -21.95
N ASN A 187 -5.26 -14.44 -21.27
CA ASN A 187 -5.78 -15.78 -21.58
C ASN A 187 -7.14 -15.73 -22.31
N ASN A 188 -7.51 -14.58 -22.90
CA ASN A 188 -8.78 -14.36 -23.58
C ASN A 188 -10.02 -14.66 -22.70
N MET A 189 -9.93 -14.33 -21.41
CA MET A 189 -11.01 -14.48 -20.45
C MET A 189 -11.32 -13.13 -19.79
N SER A 190 -12.56 -12.99 -19.33
CA SER A 190 -13.01 -11.81 -18.56
C SER A 190 -13.37 -12.19 -17.14
N ILE A 191 -13.28 -11.25 -16.22
CA ILE A 191 -13.75 -11.43 -14.85
C ILE A 191 -15.25 -11.75 -14.79
N SER A 192 -16.03 -11.31 -15.79
CA SER A 192 -17.46 -11.64 -15.94
C SER A 192 -17.74 -13.11 -16.24
N ASP A 193 -16.73 -13.88 -16.63
CA ASP A 193 -16.84 -15.33 -16.83
C ASP A 193 -16.84 -16.10 -15.50
N PHE A 194 -16.53 -15.44 -14.40
CA PHE A 194 -16.37 -16.04 -13.08
C PHE A 194 -17.56 -15.70 -12.18
N ASN A 195 -17.89 -16.63 -11.27
CA ASN A 195 -18.96 -16.45 -10.31
C ASN A 195 -18.50 -15.61 -9.11
N VAL A 196 -18.35 -14.30 -9.29
CA VAL A 196 -17.99 -13.36 -8.23
C VAL A 196 -19.21 -13.09 -7.36
N VAL A 197 -19.24 -13.64 -6.16
CA VAL A 197 -20.38 -13.55 -5.22
C VAL A 197 -20.22 -12.42 -4.22
N LEU A 198 -18.99 -11.94 -3.98
CA LEU A 198 -18.73 -10.89 -3.01
C LEU A 198 -17.45 -10.13 -3.36
N GLU A 199 -17.48 -8.81 -3.18
CA GLU A 199 -16.35 -7.91 -3.34
C GLU A 199 -16.08 -7.19 -2.02
N ILE A 200 -14.86 -7.31 -1.50
CA ILE A 200 -14.49 -6.81 -0.16
C ILE A 200 -13.12 -6.15 -0.21
N ASP A 201 -12.95 -5.06 0.50
CA ASP A 201 -11.65 -4.42 0.65
C ASP A 201 -10.81 -5.02 1.79
N ASN A 202 -11.42 -5.39 2.89
CA ASN A 202 -10.70 -5.88 4.07
C ASN A 202 -10.18 -7.31 3.91
N MET A 203 -8.85 -7.45 3.91
CA MET A 203 -8.16 -8.71 3.69
C MET A 203 -8.44 -9.75 4.80
N ALA A 204 -8.54 -9.31 6.07
CA ALA A 204 -8.81 -10.20 7.19
C ALA A 204 -10.22 -10.82 7.07
N THR A 205 -11.20 -10.03 6.63
CA THR A 205 -12.55 -10.50 6.35
C THR A 205 -12.58 -11.53 5.22
N ILE A 206 -11.84 -11.29 4.12
CA ILE A 206 -11.74 -12.26 3.02
C ILE A 206 -11.19 -13.60 3.53
N LYS A 207 -10.06 -13.57 4.28
CA LYS A 207 -9.45 -14.77 4.84
C LYS A 207 -10.40 -15.53 5.80
N ASP A 208 -11.15 -14.79 6.61
CA ASP A 208 -12.14 -15.39 7.52
C ASP A 208 -13.29 -16.10 6.78
N LEU A 209 -13.78 -15.51 5.70
CA LEU A 209 -14.80 -16.12 4.84
C LEU A 209 -14.28 -17.36 4.11
N ILE A 210 -13.04 -17.32 3.59
CA ILE A 210 -12.40 -18.51 3.00
C ILE A 210 -12.29 -19.64 4.02
N ARG A 211 -11.80 -19.33 5.23
CA ARG A 211 -11.68 -20.31 6.31
C ARG A 211 -12.99 -21.01 6.63
N ARG A 212 -14.12 -20.32 6.53
CA ARG A 212 -15.48 -20.83 6.75
C ARG A 212 -16.11 -21.46 5.52
N ASP A 213 -15.35 -21.61 4.42
CA ASP A 213 -15.79 -22.22 3.16
C ASP A 213 -16.96 -21.49 2.46
N PHE A 214 -17.05 -20.16 2.62
CA PHE A 214 -18.05 -19.35 1.91
C PHE A 214 -17.69 -19.10 0.45
N GLY A 215 -16.43 -19.34 0.08
CA GLY A 215 -15.92 -19.18 -1.27
C GLY A 215 -14.39 -19.23 -1.32
N VAL A 216 -13.85 -19.00 -2.50
CA VAL A 216 -12.41 -19.00 -2.77
C VAL A 216 -11.96 -17.59 -3.21
N SER A 217 -10.66 -17.28 -3.10
CA SER A 217 -10.15 -15.97 -3.51
C SER A 217 -8.76 -16.05 -4.11
N ILE A 218 -8.46 -15.11 -5.00
CA ILE A 218 -7.08 -14.86 -5.46
C ILE A 218 -6.46 -13.83 -4.52
N LEU A 219 -5.43 -14.25 -3.82
CA LEU A 219 -4.72 -13.44 -2.82
C LEU A 219 -3.21 -13.52 -3.05
N ALA A 220 -2.48 -12.56 -2.52
CA ALA A 220 -1.04 -12.65 -2.41
C ALA A 220 -0.63 -13.75 -1.42
N ARG A 221 0.39 -14.53 -1.76
CA ARG A 221 0.86 -15.61 -0.87
C ARG A 221 1.33 -15.04 0.47
N SER A 222 2.01 -13.90 0.45
CA SER A 222 2.54 -13.25 1.65
C SER A 222 1.48 -12.95 2.71
N VAL A 223 0.27 -12.54 2.31
CA VAL A 223 -0.84 -12.25 3.26
C VAL A 223 -1.50 -13.51 3.81
N CYS A 224 -1.20 -14.68 3.23
CA CYS A 224 -1.76 -15.98 3.65
C CYS A 224 -0.83 -16.75 4.60
N LEU A 225 0.40 -16.29 4.83
CA LEU A 225 1.44 -17.07 5.53
C LEU A 225 1.06 -17.49 6.94
N ASP A 226 0.41 -16.63 7.71
CA ASP A 226 -0.01 -16.92 9.07
C ASP A 226 -1.12 -18.00 9.11
N GLU A 227 -2.11 -17.89 8.22
CA GLU A 227 -3.18 -18.88 8.09
C GLU A 227 -2.67 -20.22 7.56
N LEU A 228 -1.69 -20.21 6.65
CA LEU A 228 -1.00 -21.42 6.17
C LEU A 228 -0.28 -22.13 7.30
N LYS A 229 0.55 -21.38 8.06
CA LYS A 229 1.28 -21.92 9.20
C LYS A 229 0.39 -22.52 10.27
N LYS A 230 -0.80 -21.91 10.47
CA LYS A 230 -1.82 -22.39 11.42
C LYS A 230 -2.72 -23.49 10.84
N GLY A 231 -2.53 -23.89 9.58
CA GLY A 231 -3.36 -24.90 8.91
C GLY A 231 -4.84 -24.49 8.78
N LYS A 232 -5.13 -23.20 8.63
CA LYS A 232 -6.49 -22.66 8.56
C LYS A 232 -7.01 -22.49 7.13
N ILE A 233 -6.12 -22.30 6.19
CA ILE A 233 -6.40 -22.23 4.75
C ILE A 233 -5.34 -23.03 3.99
N THR A 234 -5.61 -23.31 2.73
CA THR A 234 -4.68 -23.89 1.78
C THR A 234 -4.55 -22.96 0.59
N VAL A 235 -3.35 -22.89 0.01
CA VAL A 235 -3.12 -22.11 -1.22
C VAL A 235 -2.61 -22.99 -2.35
N LEU A 236 -3.03 -22.68 -3.57
CA LEU A 236 -2.69 -23.43 -4.76
C LEU A 236 -2.32 -22.47 -5.91
N PRO A 237 -1.39 -22.85 -6.77
CA PRO A 237 -1.19 -22.17 -8.05
C PRO A 237 -2.40 -22.38 -8.95
N VAL A 238 -2.68 -21.38 -9.79
CA VAL A 238 -3.63 -21.49 -10.90
C VAL A 238 -2.85 -21.75 -12.16
N GLU A 239 -3.29 -22.73 -12.94
CA GLU A 239 -2.63 -23.16 -14.18
C GLU A 239 -2.49 -21.99 -15.17
N ASN A 240 -1.30 -21.88 -15.78
CA ASN A 240 -0.95 -20.83 -16.74
C ASN A 240 -1.03 -19.39 -16.22
N LEU A 241 -1.13 -19.19 -14.91
CA LEU A 241 -1.10 -17.86 -14.30
C LEU A 241 0.17 -17.68 -13.47
N SER A 242 1.14 -16.95 -14.03
CA SER A 242 2.34 -16.49 -13.30
C SER A 242 2.13 -15.04 -12.85
N MET A 243 1.37 -14.86 -11.79
CA MET A 243 1.00 -13.54 -11.26
C MET A 243 2.05 -13.07 -10.24
N MET A 244 3.28 -12.85 -10.70
CA MET A 244 4.36 -12.35 -9.87
C MET A 244 4.30 -10.82 -9.76
N ARG A 245 4.73 -10.29 -8.63
CA ARG A 245 4.86 -8.85 -8.38
C ARG A 245 6.07 -8.57 -7.50
N GLU A 246 6.72 -7.46 -7.76
CA GLU A 246 7.76 -6.93 -6.88
C GLU A 246 7.14 -6.20 -5.70
N ILE A 247 7.69 -6.38 -4.51
CA ILE A 247 7.47 -5.53 -3.35
C ILE A 247 8.71 -4.66 -3.22
N ASN A 248 8.53 -3.36 -3.32
CA ASN A 248 9.62 -2.40 -3.33
C ASN A 248 9.51 -1.45 -2.13
N ILE A 249 10.66 -1.04 -1.60
CA ILE A 249 10.74 0.15 -0.77
C ILE A 249 10.97 1.34 -1.70
N ALA A 250 10.01 2.26 -1.74
CA ALA A 250 10.09 3.51 -2.46
C ALA A 250 10.49 4.64 -1.51
N TYR A 251 11.39 5.52 -1.97
CA TYR A 251 11.87 6.65 -1.20
C TYR A 251 12.21 7.82 -2.11
N HIS A 252 12.12 9.05 -1.58
CA HIS A 252 12.48 10.26 -2.33
C HIS A 252 14.00 10.37 -2.47
N ASN A 253 14.50 11.02 -3.55
CA ASN A 253 15.93 11.19 -3.82
C ASN A 253 16.67 11.97 -2.71
N ASP A 254 15.96 12.73 -1.89
CA ASP A 254 16.52 13.45 -0.74
C ASP A 254 16.63 12.59 0.53
N PHE A 255 16.23 11.31 0.47
CA PHE A 255 16.34 10.39 1.61
C PHE A 255 17.81 10.08 1.91
N THR A 256 18.22 10.20 3.16
CA THR A 256 19.64 10.08 3.56
C THR A 256 19.93 8.97 4.55
N GLN A 257 18.90 8.32 5.12
CA GLN A 257 19.05 7.31 6.19
C GLN A 257 19.17 5.88 5.61
N PHE A 258 20.13 5.67 4.71
CA PHE A 258 20.29 4.38 4.02
C PHE A 258 20.66 3.23 4.95
N ASP A 259 21.37 3.49 6.05
CA ASP A 259 21.71 2.46 7.04
C ASP A 259 20.43 1.87 7.66
N VAL A 260 19.48 2.73 8.05
CA VAL A 260 18.17 2.32 8.56
C VAL A 260 17.41 1.47 7.54
N LEU A 261 17.44 1.87 6.28
CA LEU A 261 16.78 1.15 5.20
C LEU A 261 17.39 -0.25 5.00
N HIS A 262 18.71 -0.37 4.99
CA HIS A 262 19.39 -1.66 4.87
C HIS A 262 19.13 -2.57 6.09
N ASP A 263 19.11 -2.01 7.29
CA ASP A 263 18.81 -2.76 8.50
C ASP A 263 17.36 -3.27 8.50
N ILE A 264 16.40 -2.47 8.10
CA ILE A 264 15.00 -2.90 7.93
C ILE A 264 14.91 -4.07 6.95
N MET A 265 15.60 -3.99 5.80
CA MET A 265 15.63 -5.07 4.82
C MET A 265 16.24 -6.36 5.39
N LYS A 266 17.33 -6.24 6.15
CA LYS A 266 17.97 -7.38 6.81
C LYS A 266 17.01 -8.06 7.78
N VAL A 267 16.39 -7.29 8.68
CA VAL A 267 15.41 -7.80 9.65
C VAL A 267 14.19 -8.41 8.96
N TYR A 268 13.73 -7.83 7.84
CA TYR A 268 12.67 -8.40 7.03
C TYR A 268 13.04 -9.78 6.48
N ASN A 269 14.22 -9.93 5.88
CA ASN A 269 14.71 -11.19 5.34
C ASN A 269 14.88 -12.26 6.42
N GLU A 270 15.34 -11.88 7.61
CA GLU A 270 15.44 -12.78 8.77
C GLU A 270 14.03 -13.19 9.26
N THR A 271 13.09 -12.28 9.24
CA THR A 271 11.70 -12.56 9.64
C THR A 271 11.03 -13.52 8.66
N LEU A 272 11.22 -13.33 7.34
CA LEU A 272 10.65 -14.24 6.33
C LEU A 272 11.08 -15.70 6.52
N ARG A 273 12.30 -15.96 6.96
CA ARG A 273 12.78 -17.33 7.22
C ARG A 273 11.97 -18.07 8.29
N ILE A 274 11.25 -17.35 9.15
CA ILE A 274 10.37 -17.94 10.17
C ILE A 274 9.06 -18.43 9.53
N TYR A 275 8.68 -17.86 8.38
CA TYR A 275 7.47 -18.19 7.62
C TYR A 275 7.73 -19.15 6.44
N ALA A 276 9.00 -19.41 6.10
CA ALA A 276 9.40 -20.40 5.09
C ALA A 276 9.42 -21.80 5.68
#